data_9942cce5539b821aa4c75d4bf494ad82
#
_entry.id   9942cce5539b821aa4c75d4bf494ad82
#
_cell.length_a   1.000
_cell.length_b   1.000
_cell.length_c   1.000
_cell.angle_alpha   90.00
_cell.angle_beta   90.00
_cell.angle_gamma   90.00
#
_symmetry.space_group_name_H-M   'P 1'
#
loop_
_entity.id
_entity.type
_entity.pdbx_description
1 polymer ?
#
loop_
_entity_poly.entity_id
_entity_poly.type
_entity_poly.pdbx_seq_one_letter_code
_entity_poly.pdbx_strand_id
1 'polypeptide(L)'
;MFGNPFVTDPFAFLHSRKRLAYGNEERAPMTTSGERIASRCVCCQSDNLQKSPAILMPFIAKRTFGWEPAQITEDWNLHDIKTGMAYPLCNSVRCASCGLVFLDIRFNDSEMASLYSGYRGKEYTALRERFEPGYASRAVIIAQGATHIPKVEAFLSAYVNSRPRLLDWGGDTGFNTPFKSQCSVFHVYDISNQPVVDGASRVDKRTVEGTDYDLIVLSHVLEHMPYPDDAISEIASVMKPETVLYIEVPHEDLMRLNHGATDTHTKKKYWHEHINFFTQDSLLALLERCGLRALGMQSIEAEGGGKHWHILSIACSLQPPNVNTLADSAS
;
A
#
# COMPACT_ATOMS: atom_id res chain seq x y z
N MET A 1 -14.53 -7.68 -38.20
CA MET A 1 -15.38 -7.95 -37.04
C MET A 1 -14.82 -9.17 -36.32
N PHE A 2 -13.92 -8.96 -35.34
CA PHE A 2 -13.60 -9.97 -34.35
C PHE A 2 -13.46 -9.21 -33.00
N GLY A 3 -14.48 -9.39 -32.16
CA GLY A 3 -14.50 -8.86 -30.80
C GLY A 3 -13.45 -9.58 -29.97
N ASN A 4 -12.70 -8.81 -29.23
CA ASN A 4 -11.75 -9.30 -28.25
C ASN A 4 -12.52 -9.55 -26.94
N PRO A 5 -12.73 -10.81 -26.50
CA PRO A 5 -13.33 -11.09 -25.21
C PRO A 5 -12.19 -11.27 -24.22
N PHE A 6 -12.03 -10.43 -23.23
CA PHE A 6 -11.23 -10.49 -22.01
C PHE A 6 -10.61 -9.12 -21.70
N VAL A 7 -11.49 -8.15 -21.41
CA VAL A 7 -11.12 -7.07 -20.50
C VAL A 7 -11.70 -7.48 -19.14
N THR A 8 -10.97 -8.26 -18.38
CA THR A 8 -11.27 -8.46 -16.96
C THR A 8 -10.85 -7.18 -16.24
N ASP A 9 -11.80 -6.56 -15.55
CA ASP A 9 -11.61 -5.41 -14.70
C ASP A 9 -10.47 -5.69 -13.69
N PRO A 10 -9.33 -5.02 -13.75
CA PRO A 10 -8.20 -5.26 -12.84
C PRO A 10 -8.48 -4.89 -11.39
N PHE A 11 -9.64 -4.29 -11.08
CA PHE A 11 -10.07 -3.87 -9.75
C PHE A 11 -11.31 -4.59 -9.22
N ALA A 12 -11.73 -5.71 -9.81
CA ALA A 12 -12.71 -6.62 -9.20
C ALA A 12 -12.36 -7.00 -7.73
N PHE A 13 -11.18 -6.62 -7.28
CA PHE A 13 -10.61 -6.69 -5.95
C PHE A 13 -11.44 -5.96 -4.87
N LEU A 14 -12.13 -4.89 -5.24
CA LEU A 14 -12.71 -3.95 -4.27
C LEU A 14 -14.23 -4.08 -4.10
N HIS A 15 -14.92 -5.00 -4.81
CA HIS A 15 -16.38 -4.99 -4.88
C HIS A 15 -17.08 -6.27 -4.42
N SER A 16 -16.58 -7.02 -3.44
CA SER A 16 -17.36 -8.11 -2.82
C SER A 16 -17.85 -7.73 -1.43
N ARG A 17 -18.88 -6.88 -1.33
CA ARG A 17 -19.60 -6.63 -0.08
C ARG A 17 -20.60 -7.76 0.19
N LYS A 18 -20.21 -8.81 0.91
CA LYS A 18 -21.13 -9.59 1.75
C LYS A 18 -20.78 -9.30 3.21
N ARG A 19 -21.66 -8.55 3.88
CA ARG A 19 -21.63 -8.36 5.33
C ARG A 19 -21.78 -9.73 6.00
N LEU A 20 -20.73 -10.20 6.65
CA LEU A 20 -20.87 -11.19 7.70
C LEU A 20 -21.24 -10.43 8.97
N ALA A 21 -22.44 -10.68 9.46
CA ALA A 21 -22.93 -10.14 10.73
C ALA A 21 -22.17 -10.81 11.88
N TYR A 22 -21.26 -10.08 12.49
CA TYR A 22 -20.77 -10.36 13.83
C TYR A 22 -21.26 -9.23 14.75
N GLY A 23 -21.76 -9.65 15.91
CA GLY A 23 -22.41 -8.96 17.00
C GLY A 23 -22.26 -7.45 17.14
N ASN A 24 -23.38 -6.82 17.55
CA ASN A 24 -23.56 -5.41 17.80
C ASN A 24 -22.55 -4.83 18.80
N GLU A 25 -21.53 -4.13 18.30
CA GLU A 25 -20.99 -2.92 18.89
C GLU A 25 -20.86 -1.93 17.75
N GLU A 26 -21.30 -0.69 17.94
CA GLU A 26 -21.20 0.41 16.98
C GLU A 26 -19.70 0.68 16.70
N ARG A 27 -19.12 -0.09 15.78
CA ARG A 27 -17.83 0.30 15.18
C ARG A 27 -18.07 1.58 14.42
N ALA A 28 -17.26 2.60 14.71
CA ALA A 28 -17.22 3.83 13.92
C ALA A 28 -17.30 3.48 12.43
N PRO A 29 -18.08 4.21 11.61
CA PRO A 29 -18.27 3.86 10.22
C PRO A 29 -16.90 3.81 9.53
N MET A 30 -16.57 2.65 8.93
CA MET A 30 -15.42 2.52 8.04
C MET A 30 -15.56 3.59 6.96
N THR A 31 -14.46 4.22 6.58
CA THR A 31 -14.45 5.23 5.51
C THR A 31 -15.17 4.66 4.31
N THR A 32 -16.23 5.31 3.90
CA THR A 32 -17.01 4.85 2.75
C THR A 32 -16.16 5.00 1.50
N SER A 33 -16.00 3.91 0.73
CA SER A 33 -15.40 3.93 -0.61
C SER A 33 -16.13 4.97 -1.48
N GLY A 34 -15.55 6.17 -1.64
CA GLY A 34 -16.18 7.27 -2.36
C GLY A 34 -15.70 8.66 -1.98
N GLU A 35 -15.02 8.82 -0.85
CA GLU A 35 -14.45 10.11 -0.47
C GLU A 35 -13.24 10.41 -1.38
N ARG A 36 -13.30 11.54 -2.09
CA ARG A 36 -12.25 11.93 -3.04
C ARG A 36 -11.13 12.74 -2.38
N ILE A 37 -11.44 13.46 -1.34
CA ILE A 37 -10.51 14.22 -0.50
C ILE A 37 -10.66 13.75 0.93
N ALA A 38 -9.58 13.24 1.50
CA ALA A 38 -9.60 12.68 2.84
C ALA A 38 -10.02 13.72 3.89
N SER A 39 -11.08 13.41 4.62
CA SER A 39 -11.55 14.18 5.79
C SER A 39 -11.07 13.58 7.11
N ARG A 40 -10.63 12.31 7.09
CA ARG A 40 -10.10 11.56 8.22
C ARG A 40 -8.80 10.85 7.87
N CYS A 41 -8.02 10.52 8.88
CA CYS A 41 -6.81 9.71 8.73
C CYS A 41 -7.16 8.30 8.22
N VAL A 42 -6.51 7.85 7.15
CA VAL A 42 -6.76 6.53 6.56
C VAL A 42 -6.27 5.36 7.44
N CYS A 43 -5.45 5.63 8.46
CA CYS A 43 -5.01 4.61 9.42
C CYS A 43 -5.86 4.59 10.69
N CYS A 44 -5.92 5.68 11.46
CA CYS A 44 -6.56 5.71 12.78
C CYS A 44 -7.94 6.37 12.80
N GLN A 45 -8.44 6.88 11.67
CA GLN A 45 -9.74 7.57 11.50
C GLN A 45 -9.90 8.88 12.29
N SER A 46 -8.83 9.41 12.89
CA SER A 46 -8.86 10.72 13.55
C SER A 46 -9.13 11.82 12.51
N ASP A 47 -9.91 12.82 12.89
CA ASP A 47 -10.15 14.04 12.13
C ASP A 47 -9.17 15.18 12.47
N ASN A 48 -8.24 14.94 13.42
CA ASN A 48 -7.20 15.90 13.79
C ASN A 48 -6.09 15.94 12.72
N LEU A 49 -6.37 16.61 11.61
CA LEU A 49 -5.55 16.66 10.41
C LEU A 49 -4.93 18.05 10.21
N GLN A 50 -3.64 18.06 9.94
CA GLN A 50 -2.86 19.26 9.56
C GLN A 50 -2.55 19.19 8.06
N LYS A 51 -2.83 20.24 7.31
CA LYS A 51 -2.69 20.28 5.85
C LYS A 51 -1.67 21.31 5.41
N SER A 52 -0.93 21.02 4.35
CA SER A 52 -0.01 21.94 3.67
C SER A 52 -0.11 21.75 2.16
N PRO A 53 -0.12 22.85 1.38
CA PRO A 53 -0.15 22.75 -0.08
C PRO A 53 1.03 21.95 -0.64
N ALA A 54 0.73 21.10 -1.60
CA ALA A 54 1.69 20.29 -2.34
C ALA A 54 1.26 20.15 -3.80
N ILE A 55 2.12 19.57 -4.64
CA ILE A 55 1.80 19.25 -6.03
C ILE A 55 1.78 17.72 -6.22
N LEU A 56 0.91 17.26 -7.10
CA LEU A 56 0.94 15.91 -7.62
C LEU A 56 1.94 15.85 -8.77
N MET A 57 2.85 14.89 -8.75
CA MET A 57 3.86 14.77 -9.82
C MET A 57 3.22 14.56 -11.19
N PRO A 58 3.77 15.17 -12.25
CA PRO A 58 3.17 15.18 -13.57
C PRO A 58 2.87 13.78 -14.14
N PHE A 59 3.74 12.80 -13.89
CA PHE A 59 3.49 11.42 -14.33
C PHE A 59 2.19 10.87 -13.71
N ILE A 60 2.01 11.04 -12.40
CA ILE A 60 0.81 10.57 -11.70
C ILE A 60 -0.42 11.30 -12.23
N ALA A 61 -0.36 12.62 -12.30
CA ALA A 61 -1.46 13.45 -12.80
C ALA A 61 -1.87 13.09 -14.23
N LYS A 62 -0.90 12.77 -15.09
CA LYS A 62 -1.16 12.32 -16.46
C LYS A 62 -1.86 10.97 -16.50
N ARG A 63 -1.38 10.02 -15.67
CA ARG A 63 -1.92 8.65 -15.64
C ARG A 63 -3.31 8.59 -15.00
N THR A 64 -3.53 9.35 -13.92
CA THR A 64 -4.81 9.30 -13.18
C THR A 64 -5.88 10.23 -13.77
N PHE A 65 -5.49 11.41 -14.21
CA PHE A 65 -6.44 12.47 -14.61
C PHE A 65 -6.29 12.94 -16.05
N GLY A 66 -5.32 12.43 -16.80
CA GLY A 66 -5.01 12.91 -18.16
C GLY A 66 -4.38 14.31 -18.18
N TRP A 67 -3.98 14.88 -17.05
CA TRP A 67 -3.50 16.23 -16.90
C TRP A 67 -1.97 16.32 -17.09
N GLU A 68 -1.52 17.35 -17.80
CA GLU A 68 -0.10 17.68 -17.93
C GLU A 68 0.17 19.12 -17.47
N PRO A 69 1.39 19.42 -16.96
CA PRO A 69 1.77 20.79 -16.65
C PRO A 69 1.61 21.69 -17.86
N ALA A 70 1.01 22.85 -17.66
CA ALA A 70 0.79 23.84 -18.70
C ALA A 70 1.46 25.18 -18.33
N GLN A 71 1.99 25.88 -19.33
CA GLN A 71 2.54 27.20 -19.11
C GLN A 71 1.39 28.22 -18.93
N ILE A 72 1.47 29.00 -17.86
CA ILE A 72 0.58 30.14 -17.65
C ILE A 72 1.12 31.30 -18.48
N THR A 73 0.32 31.75 -19.44
CA THR A 73 0.63 32.86 -20.34
C THR A 73 -0.38 33.98 -20.15
N GLU A 74 -0.15 35.12 -20.79
CA GLU A 74 -1.07 36.29 -20.78
C GLU A 74 -2.45 35.93 -21.34
N ASP A 75 -2.53 34.96 -22.27
CA ASP A 75 -3.78 34.50 -22.88
C ASP A 75 -4.77 33.89 -21.87
N TRP A 76 -4.29 33.46 -20.68
CA TRP A 76 -5.15 32.97 -19.60
C TRP A 76 -5.98 34.05 -18.94
N ASN A 77 -5.63 35.34 -19.22
CA ASN A 77 -6.33 36.52 -18.71
C ASN A 77 -6.51 36.54 -17.18
N LEU A 78 -5.50 36.07 -16.46
CA LEU A 78 -5.50 35.98 -15.00
C LEU A 78 -4.66 37.11 -14.41
N HIS A 79 -5.33 38.14 -13.87
CA HIS A 79 -4.66 39.36 -13.42
C HIS A 79 -3.77 39.16 -12.17
N ASP A 80 -4.12 38.18 -11.32
CA ASP A 80 -3.48 37.97 -10.02
C ASP A 80 -2.54 36.74 -10.01
N ILE A 81 -2.43 35.98 -11.10
CA ILE A 81 -1.57 34.81 -11.22
C ILE A 81 -0.34 35.15 -12.06
N LYS A 82 0.83 34.96 -11.46
CA LYS A 82 2.10 35.21 -12.17
C LYS A 82 2.35 34.15 -13.23
N THR A 83 3.03 34.57 -14.31
CA THR A 83 3.55 33.62 -15.30
C THR A 83 4.38 32.52 -14.67
N GLY A 84 4.29 31.30 -15.19
CA GLY A 84 4.97 30.13 -14.69
C GLY A 84 4.34 28.84 -15.22
N MET A 85 4.52 27.77 -14.48
CA MET A 85 3.91 26.47 -14.80
C MET A 85 2.75 26.18 -13.86
N ALA A 86 1.63 25.77 -14.42
CA ALA A 86 0.50 25.23 -13.65
C ALA A 86 0.71 23.73 -13.40
N TYR A 87 0.57 23.33 -12.15
CA TYR A 87 0.64 21.96 -11.69
C TYR A 87 -0.67 21.57 -10.97
N PRO A 88 -1.07 20.28 -10.97
CA PRO A 88 -2.20 19.84 -10.18
C PRO A 88 -1.88 20.01 -8.69
N LEU A 89 -2.74 20.76 -7.99
CA LEU A 89 -2.58 21.02 -6.56
C LEU A 89 -3.27 19.95 -5.73
N CYS A 90 -2.63 19.59 -4.62
CA CYS A 90 -3.12 18.70 -3.60
C CYS A 90 -2.62 19.18 -2.22
N ASN A 91 -2.94 18.45 -1.16
CA ASN A 91 -2.35 18.73 0.14
C ASN A 91 -1.54 17.52 0.64
N SER A 92 -0.44 17.82 1.30
CA SER A 92 0.20 16.89 2.23
C SER A 92 -0.51 17.01 3.57
N VAL A 93 -1.02 15.90 4.07
CA VAL A 93 -1.79 15.83 5.30
C VAL A 93 -1.00 15.05 6.34
N ARG A 94 -0.90 15.59 7.57
CA ARG A 94 -0.38 14.87 8.74
C ARG A 94 -1.52 14.62 9.71
N CYS A 95 -1.66 13.37 10.14
CA CYS A 95 -2.51 13.03 11.28
C CYS A 95 -1.78 13.39 12.57
N ALA A 96 -2.36 14.26 13.40
CA ALA A 96 -1.76 14.63 14.68
C ALA A 96 -1.85 13.49 15.71
N SER A 97 -2.75 12.52 15.53
CA SER A 97 -2.95 11.39 16.45
C SER A 97 -1.96 10.25 16.23
N CYS A 98 -1.75 9.78 14.97
CA CYS A 98 -0.88 8.64 14.70
C CYS A 98 0.38 8.99 13.88
N GLY A 99 0.54 10.25 13.49
CA GLY A 99 1.74 10.72 12.79
C GLY A 99 1.82 10.36 11.30
N LEU A 100 0.85 9.62 10.73
CA LEU A 100 0.83 9.34 9.28
C LEU A 100 0.92 10.64 8.47
N VAL A 101 1.76 10.66 7.43
CA VAL A 101 1.75 11.72 6.42
C VAL A 101 1.24 11.14 5.11
N PHE A 102 0.24 11.75 4.52
CA PHE A 102 -0.43 11.18 3.35
C PHE A 102 -0.96 12.26 2.38
N LEU A 103 -1.15 11.85 1.13
CA LEU A 103 -1.81 12.66 0.11
C LEU A 103 -3.29 12.79 0.46
N ASP A 104 -3.89 13.98 0.35
CA ASP A 104 -5.33 14.15 0.61
C ASP A 104 -6.22 13.57 -0.49
N ILE A 105 -5.76 13.53 -1.74
CA ILE A 105 -6.52 12.92 -2.84
C ILE A 105 -6.51 11.40 -2.68
N ARG A 106 -7.72 10.80 -2.71
CA ARG A 106 -7.91 9.34 -2.72
C ARG A 106 -8.31 8.91 -4.12
N PHE A 107 -7.42 8.19 -4.77
CA PHE A 107 -7.68 7.65 -6.11
C PHE A 107 -8.77 6.59 -6.05
N ASN A 108 -9.65 6.59 -7.04
CA ASN A 108 -10.62 5.52 -7.21
C ASN A 108 -10.02 4.36 -8.05
N ASP A 109 -10.80 3.27 -8.20
CA ASP A 109 -10.34 2.06 -8.86
C ASP A 109 -9.92 2.30 -10.32
N SER A 110 -10.66 3.11 -11.06
CA SER A 110 -10.33 3.42 -12.47
C SER A 110 -9.06 4.25 -12.59
N GLU A 111 -8.80 5.14 -11.66
CA GLU A 111 -7.58 5.94 -11.59
C GLU A 111 -6.36 5.09 -11.18
N MET A 112 -6.56 4.19 -10.21
CA MET A 112 -5.53 3.21 -9.85
C MET A 112 -5.23 2.28 -11.03
N ALA A 113 -6.27 1.77 -11.73
CA ALA A 113 -6.10 0.97 -12.94
C ALA A 113 -5.29 1.70 -14.00
N SER A 114 -5.63 2.96 -14.25
CA SER A 114 -4.92 3.80 -15.22
C SER A 114 -3.48 4.03 -14.80
N LEU A 115 -3.22 4.29 -13.50
CA LEU A 115 -1.89 4.52 -12.96
C LEU A 115 -0.97 3.32 -13.19
N TYR A 116 -1.46 2.09 -12.91
CA TYR A 116 -0.65 0.88 -12.99
C TYR A 116 -0.80 0.10 -14.31
N SER A 117 -1.66 0.53 -15.25
CA SER A 117 -1.79 -0.11 -16.56
C SER A 117 -0.44 -0.21 -17.28
N GLY A 118 -0.03 -1.42 -17.68
CA GLY A 118 1.26 -1.67 -18.30
C GLY A 118 2.47 -1.41 -17.40
N TYR A 119 2.32 -1.51 -16.08
CA TYR A 119 3.35 -1.25 -15.07
C TYR A 119 4.68 -1.91 -15.43
N ARG A 120 5.76 -1.12 -15.36
CA ARG A 120 7.13 -1.51 -15.75
C ARG A 120 7.31 -1.94 -17.22
N GLY A 121 6.26 -1.93 -18.04
CA GLY A 121 6.35 -2.18 -19.47
C GLY A 121 7.07 -1.05 -20.21
N LYS A 122 7.38 -1.27 -21.49
CA LYS A 122 8.15 -0.33 -22.32
C LYS A 122 7.50 1.06 -22.41
N GLU A 123 6.19 1.12 -22.66
CA GLU A 123 5.46 2.38 -22.78
C GLU A 123 5.34 3.13 -21.45
N TYR A 124 5.06 2.40 -20.38
CA TYR A 124 5.03 2.92 -19.01
C TYR A 124 6.37 3.56 -18.65
N THR A 125 7.48 2.83 -18.86
CA THR A 125 8.84 3.27 -18.56
C THR A 125 9.22 4.50 -19.40
N ALA A 126 8.91 4.51 -20.68
CA ALA A 126 9.19 5.66 -21.56
C ALA A 126 8.41 6.92 -21.17
N LEU A 127 7.12 6.77 -20.83
CA LEU A 127 6.31 7.88 -20.35
C LEU A 127 6.84 8.41 -19.01
N ARG A 128 7.20 7.51 -18.09
CA ARG A 128 7.70 7.91 -16.78
C ARG A 128 9.07 8.60 -16.88
N GLU A 129 9.97 8.11 -17.73
CA GLU A 129 11.27 8.72 -18.00
C GLU A 129 11.15 10.18 -18.49
N ARG A 130 10.08 10.50 -19.26
CA ARG A 130 9.80 11.85 -19.71
C ARG A 130 9.57 12.82 -18.55
N PHE A 131 8.88 12.38 -17.51
CA PHE A 131 8.55 13.20 -16.34
C PHE A 131 9.53 13.05 -15.17
N GLU A 132 10.21 11.92 -15.10
CA GLU A 132 11.15 11.54 -14.05
C GLU A 132 12.45 11.04 -14.69
N PRO A 133 13.33 11.91 -15.19
CA PRO A 133 14.59 11.50 -15.79
C PRO A 133 15.41 10.61 -14.87
N GLY A 134 15.92 9.47 -15.39
CA GLY A 134 16.66 8.45 -14.64
C GLY A 134 15.78 7.32 -14.07
N TYR A 135 14.47 7.32 -14.36
CA TYR A 135 13.59 6.23 -13.94
C TYR A 135 13.99 4.88 -14.54
N ALA A 136 14.32 4.86 -15.84
CA ALA A 136 14.73 3.63 -16.52
C ALA A 136 15.97 3.00 -15.85
N SER A 137 16.96 3.81 -15.47
CA SER A 137 18.14 3.33 -14.74
C SER A 137 17.79 2.78 -13.34
N ARG A 138 16.88 3.42 -12.63
CA ARG A 138 16.38 2.93 -11.33
C ARG A 138 15.64 1.60 -11.47
N ALA A 139 14.85 1.44 -12.53
CA ALA A 139 14.13 0.18 -12.81
C ALA A 139 15.07 -1.01 -12.96
N VAL A 140 16.25 -0.82 -13.57
CA VAL A 140 17.29 -1.86 -13.66
C VAL A 140 17.81 -2.27 -12.28
N ILE A 141 18.03 -1.31 -11.38
CA ILE A 141 18.50 -1.60 -10.02
C ILE A 141 17.42 -2.39 -9.24
N ILE A 142 16.18 -1.98 -9.34
CA ILE A 142 15.05 -2.68 -8.68
C ILE A 142 14.92 -4.13 -9.19
N ALA A 143 15.18 -4.36 -10.47
CA ALA A 143 15.14 -5.70 -11.08
C ALA A 143 16.25 -6.65 -10.56
N GLN A 144 17.28 -6.14 -9.88
CA GLN A 144 18.34 -6.98 -9.28
C GLN A 144 17.89 -7.69 -8.01
N GLY A 145 16.72 -7.33 -7.49
CA GLY A 145 16.12 -7.94 -6.30
C GLY A 145 16.49 -7.25 -4.99
N ALA A 146 15.75 -7.60 -3.96
CA ALA A 146 15.85 -7.02 -2.63
C ALA A 146 16.93 -7.74 -1.81
N THR A 147 17.97 -7.01 -1.39
CA THR A 147 19.11 -7.55 -0.63
C THR A 147 18.79 -7.83 0.84
N HIS A 148 17.67 -7.29 1.35
CA HIS A 148 17.27 -7.40 2.75
C HIS A 148 16.44 -8.64 3.07
N ILE A 149 16.05 -9.45 2.08
CA ILE A 149 15.20 -10.64 2.30
C ILE A 149 15.76 -11.59 3.38
N PRO A 150 17.08 -11.89 3.45
CA PRO A 150 17.59 -12.73 4.54
C PRO A 150 17.37 -12.15 5.95
N LYS A 151 17.35 -10.81 6.09
CA LYS A 151 17.02 -10.15 7.37
C LYS A 151 15.55 -10.32 7.72
N VAL A 152 14.66 -10.26 6.71
CA VAL A 152 13.23 -10.53 6.85
C VAL A 152 12.98 -11.96 7.28
N GLU A 153 13.62 -12.94 6.62
CA GLU A 153 13.50 -14.36 6.96
C GLU A 153 13.98 -14.65 8.39
N ALA A 154 15.11 -14.05 8.79
CA ALA A 154 15.60 -14.15 10.16
C ALA A 154 14.62 -13.57 11.20
N PHE A 155 13.99 -12.45 10.90
CA PHE A 155 12.96 -11.85 11.75
C PHE A 155 11.71 -12.75 11.85
N LEU A 156 11.23 -13.24 10.72
CA LEU A 156 10.00 -14.05 10.66
C LEU A 156 10.18 -15.47 11.20
N SER A 157 11.42 -15.99 11.28
CA SER A 157 11.68 -17.34 11.79
C SER A 157 11.23 -17.57 13.23
N ALA A 158 11.02 -16.50 14.00
CA ALA A 158 10.46 -16.57 15.34
C ALA A 158 8.93 -16.81 15.37
N TYR A 159 8.24 -16.62 14.25
CA TYR A 159 6.78 -16.60 14.18
C TYR A 159 6.22 -17.64 13.20
N VAL A 160 7.02 -18.10 12.24
CA VAL A 160 6.58 -18.95 11.12
C VAL A 160 7.40 -20.24 11.11
N ASN A 161 6.77 -21.34 10.73
CA ASN A 161 7.48 -22.62 10.59
C ASN A 161 8.50 -22.58 9.42
N SER A 162 9.42 -23.56 9.39
CA SER A 162 10.52 -23.59 8.40
C SER A 162 10.09 -23.90 6.96
N ARG A 163 8.86 -24.38 6.74
CA ARG A 163 8.31 -24.70 5.41
C ARG A 163 6.87 -24.19 5.29
N PRO A 164 6.65 -22.86 5.32
CA PRO A 164 5.32 -22.31 5.36
C PRO A 164 4.55 -22.57 4.06
N ARG A 165 3.22 -22.58 4.18
CA ARG A 165 2.30 -22.34 3.07
C ARG A 165 2.21 -20.84 2.89
N LEU A 166 2.72 -20.35 1.78
CA LEU A 166 3.04 -18.95 1.54
C LEU A 166 2.09 -18.34 0.51
N LEU A 167 1.54 -17.17 0.84
CA LEU A 167 0.85 -16.29 -0.08
C LEU A 167 1.58 -14.93 -0.15
N ASP A 168 1.96 -14.50 -1.33
CA ASP A 168 2.44 -13.15 -1.59
C ASP A 168 1.30 -12.31 -2.18
N TRP A 169 0.79 -11.39 -1.38
CA TRP A 169 -0.33 -10.53 -1.72
C TRP A 169 0.18 -9.20 -2.29
N GLY A 170 0.00 -9.01 -3.60
CA GLY A 170 0.60 -7.88 -4.32
C GLY A 170 2.07 -8.12 -4.68
N GLY A 171 2.50 -9.40 -4.77
CA GLY A 171 3.90 -9.79 -4.95
C GLY A 171 4.43 -9.70 -6.38
N ASP A 172 3.65 -9.20 -7.34
CA ASP A 172 4.01 -9.08 -8.77
C ASP A 172 4.47 -10.45 -9.34
N THR A 173 5.77 -10.68 -9.41
CA THR A 173 6.36 -11.95 -9.88
C THR A 173 6.69 -12.95 -8.77
N GLY A 174 6.61 -12.55 -7.51
CA GLY A 174 7.08 -13.35 -6.36
C GLY A 174 8.62 -13.36 -6.20
N PHE A 175 9.34 -12.52 -6.95
CA PHE A 175 10.81 -12.55 -6.96
C PHE A 175 11.43 -12.19 -5.61
N ASN A 176 10.82 -11.26 -4.86
CA ASN A 176 11.32 -10.76 -3.58
C ASN A 176 10.61 -11.37 -2.36
N THR A 177 9.85 -12.45 -2.54
CA THR A 177 9.11 -13.08 -1.45
C THR A 177 10.05 -13.84 -0.50
N PRO A 178 9.99 -13.60 0.81
CA PRO A 178 10.76 -14.38 1.79
C PRO A 178 10.28 -15.84 1.82
N PHE A 179 11.16 -16.77 2.17
CA PHE A 179 10.94 -18.22 2.23
C PHE A 179 10.53 -18.89 0.91
N LYS A 180 10.59 -18.21 -0.23
CA LYS A 180 10.18 -18.76 -1.54
C LYS A 180 10.91 -20.06 -1.92
N SER A 181 12.16 -20.26 -1.46
CA SER A 181 12.95 -21.47 -1.70
C SER A 181 12.69 -22.59 -0.69
N GLN A 182 11.96 -22.34 0.39
CA GLN A 182 11.76 -23.27 1.51
C GLN A 182 10.29 -23.59 1.75
N CYS A 183 9.34 -22.88 1.12
CA CYS A 183 7.92 -23.06 1.34
C CYS A 183 7.39 -24.40 0.82
N SER A 184 6.25 -24.84 1.35
CA SER A 184 5.54 -26.03 0.87
C SER A 184 4.49 -25.71 -0.19
N VAL A 185 3.94 -24.49 -0.16
CA VAL A 185 3.05 -23.89 -1.15
C VAL A 185 3.55 -22.47 -1.39
N PHE A 186 3.60 -22.03 -2.64
CA PHE A 186 3.94 -20.65 -2.99
C PHE A 186 2.92 -20.10 -3.97
N HIS A 187 2.00 -19.29 -3.46
CA HIS A 187 1.02 -18.58 -4.25
C HIS A 187 1.35 -17.10 -4.35
N VAL A 188 1.08 -16.52 -5.52
CA VAL A 188 1.15 -15.07 -5.76
C VAL A 188 -0.22 -14.60 -6.20
N TYR A 189 -0.79 -13.68 -5.45
CA TYR A 189 -2.05 -13.01 -5.75
C TYR A 189 -1.77 -11.55 -6.07
N ASP A 190 -1.86 -11.18 -7.35
CA ASP A 190 -1.48 -9.87 -7.84
C ASP A 190 -2.31 -9.48 -9.06
N ILE A 191 -2.55 -8.17 -9.22
CA ILE A 191 -3.27 -7.60 -10.36
C ILE A 191 -2.44 -7.56 -11.65
N SER A 192 -1.09 -7.65 -11.54
CA SER A 192 -0.21 -7.72 -12.70
C SER A 192 -0.38 -9.08 -13.41
N ASN A 193 -0.28 -9.08 -14.73
CA ASN A 193 -0.26 -10.33 -15.50
C ASN A 193 1.18 -10.80 -15.80
N GLN A 194 2.15 -10.38 -14.98
CA GLN A 194 3.56 -10.78 -15.17
C GLN A 194 3.74 -12.26 -14.82
N PRO A 195 4.58 -13.00 -15.55
CA PRO A 195 4.93 -14.36 -15.18
C PRO A 195 5.52 -14.41 -13.77
N VAL A 196 5.10 -15.39 -12.97
CA VAL A 196 5.68 -15.63 -11.64
C VAL A 196 6.98 -16.43 -11.74
N VAL A 197 7.83 -16.33 -10.71
CA VAL A 197 9.08 -17.09 -10.63
C VAL A 197 8.83 -18.60 -10.51
N ASP A 198 9.85 -19.39 -10.81
CA ASP A 198 9.80 -20.85 -10.67
C ASP A 198 9.44 -21.25 -9.24
N GLY A 199 8.54 -22.24 -9.13
CA GLY A 199 8.01 -22.73 -7.86
C GLY A 199 6.80 -21.95 -7.33
N ALA A 200 6.51 -20.76 -7.87
CA ALA A 200 5.30 -20.01 -7.55
C ALA A 200 4.14 -20.35 -8.50
N SER A 201 2.93 -20.19 -7.99
CA SER A 201 1.69 -20.27 -8.78
C SER A 201 0.90 -18.99 -8.63
N ARG A 202 0.52 -18.37 -9.74
CA ARG A 202 -0.43 -17.28 -9.72
C ARG A 202 -1.83 -17.84 -9.40
N VAL A 203 -2.52 -17.20 -8.49
CA VAL A 203 -3.83 -17.65 -8.03
C VAL A 203 -4.87 -16.54 -8.12
N ASP A 204 -6.13 -16.95 -8.21
CA ASP A 204 -7.28 -16.07 -8.12
C ASP A 204 -7.80 -15.98 -6.66
N LYS A 205 -8.74 -15.06 -6.44
CA LYS A 205 -9.34 -14.83 -5.13
C LYS A 205 -9.99 -16.09 -4.54
N ARG A 206 -10.66 -16.90 -5.37
CA ARG A 206 -11.31 -18.13 -4.94
C ARG A 206 -10.29 -19.15 -4.39
N THR A 207 -9.13 -19.23 -5.03
CA THR A 207 -8.03 -20.09 -4.57
C THR A 207 -7.45 -19.57 -3.25
N VAL A 208 -7.30 -18.24 -3.11
CA VAL A 208 -6.86 -17.62 -1.85
C VAL A 208 -7.83 -17.95 -0.72
N GLU A 209 -9.13 -17.76 -0.92
CA GLU A 209 -10.18 -18.04 0.06
C GLU A 209 -10.29 -19.54 0.44
N GLY A 210 -9.93 -20.42 -0.48
CA GLY A 210 -9.96 -21.88 -0.30
C GLY A 210 -8.68 -22.50 0.25
N THR A 211 -7.64 -21.69 0.53
CA THR A 211 -6.33 -22.19 0.95
C THR A 211 -5.97 -21.65 2.33
N ASP A 212 -5.56 -22.53 3.25
CA ASP A 212 -5.00 -22.09 4.52
C ASP A 212 -3.53 -21.72 4.34
N TYR A 213 -3.11 -20.55 4.81
CA TYR A 213 -1.72 -20.07 4.73
C TYR A 213 -1.11 -19.93 6.12
N ASP A 214 0.18 -20.29 6.23
CA ASP A 214 0.97 -20.05 7.44
C ASP A 214 1.54 -18.63 7.45
N LEU A 215 1.91 -18.13 6.26
CA LEU A 215 2.46 -16.79 6.06
C LEU A 215 1.79 -16.10 4.88
N ILE A 216 1.26 -14.91 5.12
CA ILE A 216 0.84 -13.98 4.08
C ILE A 216 1.81 -12.81 4.08
N VAL A 217 2.35 -12.47 2.91
CA VAL A 217 3.29 -11.36 2.72
C VAL A 217 2.58 -10.21 2.02
N LEU A 218 2.70 -9.00 2.56
CA LEU A 218 2.20 -7.76 2.00
C LEU A 218 3.35 -6.74 1.97
N SER A 219 4.17 -6.82 0.94
CA SER A 219 5.41 -6.04 0.83
C SER A 219 5.28 -4.95 -0.22
N HIS A 220 5.52 -3.70 0.18
CA HIS A 220 5.47 -2.52 -0.68
C HIS A 220 4.13 -2.34 -1.43
N VAL A 221 3.02 -2.49 -0.71
CA VAL A 221 1.65 -2.34 -1.23
C VAL A 221 0.92 -1.18 -0.55
N LEU A 222 0.95 -1.12 0.78
CA LEU A 222 0.11 -0.19 1.55
C LEU A 222 0.43 1.29 1.29
N GLU A 223 1.68 1.62 0.96
CA GLU A 223 2.08 2.98 0.61
C GLU A 223 1.40 3.51 -0.65
N HIS A 224 0.88 2.62 -1.49
CA HIS A 224 0.17 2.94 -2.72
C HIS A 224 -1.36 2.94 -2.57
N MET A 225 -1.89 2.31 -1.51
CA MET A 225 -3.32 2.09 -1.35
C MET A 225 -4.06 3.35 -0.91
N PRO A 226 -5.12 3.78 -1.62
CA PRO A 226 -5.96 4.90 -1.16
C PRO A 226 -6.58 4.64 0.22
N TYR A 227 -6.98 3.42 0.49
CA TYR A 227 -7.58 2.96 1.74
C TYR A 227 -6.87 1.68 2.19
N PRO A 228 -5.76 1.79 2.95
CA PRO A 228 -4.97 0.63 3.36
C PRO A 228 -5.73 -0.32 4.29
N ASP A 229 -6.76 0.15 4.98
CA ASP A 229 -7.64 -0.67 5.82
C ASP A 229 -8.51 -1.65 5.03
N ASP A 230 -8.91 -1.30 3.80
CA ASP A 230 -9.65 -2.22 2.94
C ASP A 230 -8.79 -3.45 2.60
N ALA A 231 -7.53 -3.23 2.20
CA ALA A 231 -6.60 -4.31 1.90
C ALA A 231 -6.30 -5.19 3.13
N ILE A 232 -6.04 -4.58 4.29
CA ILE A 232 -5.78 -5.32 5.53
C ILE A 232 -7.01 -6.11 5.96
N SER A 233 -8.21 -5.53 5.86
CA SER A 233 -9.46 -6.21 6.23
C SER A 233 -9.76 -7.39 5.30
N GLU A 234 -9.46 -7.26 4.01
CA GLU A 234 -9.61 -8.36 3.05
C GLU A 234 -8.65 -9.50 3.39
N ILE A 235 -7.38 -9.21 3.67
CA ILE A 235 -6.40 -10.20 4.10
C ILE A 235 -6.82 -10.87 5.42
N ALA A 236 -7.25 -10.07 6.40
CA ALA A 236 -7.71 -10.60 7.69
C ALA A 236 -8.88 -11.58 7.55
N SER A 237 -9.74 -11.40 6.55
CA SER A 237 -10.89 -12.28 6.29
C SER A 237 -10.50 -13.70 5.84
N VAL A 238 -9.30 -13.89 5.30
CA VAL A 238 -8.77 -15.19 4.85
C VAL A 238 -7.73 -15.78 5.81
N MET A 239 -7.32 -15.03 6.83
CA MET A 239 -6.39 -15.50 7.85
C MET A 239 -7.05 -16.49 8.80
N LYS A 240 -6.27 -17.47 9.27
CA LYS A 240 -6.59 -18.34 10.39
C LYS A 240 -5.90 -17.81 11.66
N PRO A 241 -6.28 -18.27 12.87
CA PRO A 241 -5.64 -17.84 14.11
C PRO A 241 -4.11 -18.00 14.11
N GLU A 242 -3.61 -19.02 13.42
CA GLU A 242 -2.18 -19.35 13.31
C GLU A 242 -1.47 -18.63 12.17
N THR A 243 -2.21 -18.00 11.26
CA THR A 243 -1.63 -17.29 10.12
C THR A 243 -0.87 -16.05 10.60
N VAL A 244 0.34 -15.90 10.14
CA VAL A 244 1.14 -14.68 10.29
C VAL A 244 0.97 -13.82 9.05
N LEU A 245 0.59 -12.55 9.23
CA LEU A 245 0.67 -11.54 8.19
C LEU A 245 1.96 -10.75 8.39
N TYR A 246 2.80 -10.74 7.37
CA TYR A 246 3.99 -9.88 7.30
C TYR A 246 3.69 -8.66 6.44
N ILE A 247 3.94 -7.48 6.99
CA ILE A 247 3.78 -6.21 6.29
C ILE A 247 5.14 -5.52 6.21
N GLU A 248 5.46 -5.01 5.04
CA GLU A 248 6.64 -4.21 4.76
C GLU A 248 6.25 -2.95 4.01
N VAL A 249 6.68 -1.80 4.52
CA VAL A 249 6.50 -0.49 3.88
C VAL A 249 7.79 0.31 3.93
N PRO A 250 8.04 1.25 3.00
CA PRO A 250 9.16 2.16 3.10
C PRO A 250 9.12 2.95 4.41
N HIS A 251 10.23 2.98 5.15
CA HIS A 251 10.44 3.94 6.24
C HIS A 251 11.08 5.18 5.66
N GLU A 252 10.26 5.99 5.02
CA GLU A 252 10.69 7.18 4.28
C GLU A 252 11.56 8.10 5.14
N ASP A 253 12.64 8.62 4.59
CA ASP A 253 13.59 9.49 5.31
C ASP A 253 12.90 10.71 5.92
N LEU A 254 11.87 11.24 5.26
CA LEU A 254 11.06 12.31 5.83
C LEU A 254 10.50 11.94 7.20
N MET A 255 10.03 10.70 7.37
CA MET A 255 9.43 10.22 8.61
C MET A 255 10.49 9.81 9.61
N ARG A 256 11.48 9.06 9.16
CA ARG A 256 12.57 8.51 9.99
C ARG A 256 13.44 9.59 10.61
N LEU A 257 13.89 10.57 9.80
CA LEU A 257 14.79 11.64 10.26
C LEU A 257 14.07 12.77 11.03
N ASN A 258 12.74 12.82 10.94
CA ASN A 258 11.91 13.80 11.64
C ASN A 258 10.96 13.15 12.65
N HIS A 259 11.38 12.04 13.29
CA HIS A 259 10.57 11.36 14.29
C HIS A 259 10.10 12.34 15.38
N GLY A 260 8.80 12.34 15.68
CA GLY A 260 8.19 13.25 16.64
C GLY A 260 7.95 14.69 16.14
N ALA A 261 8.44 15.06 14.94
CA ALA A 261 8.18 16.39 14.41
C ALA A 261 6.72 16.57 14.00
N THR A 262 6.16 17.75 14.28
CA THR A 262 4.75 18.07 14.00
C THR A 262 4.56 18.76 12.65
N ASP A 263 5.64 19.10 11.94
CA ASP A 263 5.66 19.88 10.71
C ASP A 263 6.00 19.05 9.44
N THR A 264 6.05 17.73 9.52
CA THR A 264 6.45 16.85 8.40
C THR A 264 5.62 17.07 7.13
N HIS A 265 4.32 17.38 7.26
CA HIS A 265 3.45 17.71 6.14
C HIS A 265 3.90 18.99 5.40
N THR A 266 4.51 19.96 6.08
CA THR A 266 5.00 21.17 5.44
C THR A 266 6.28 20.94 4.64
N LYS A 267 7.00 19.85 4.92
CA LYS A 267 8.22 19.44 4.23
C LYS A 267 7.93 18.57 3.01
N LYS A 268 6.80 17.86 2.97
CA LYS A 268 6.36 17.05 1.82
C LYS A 268 5.68 17.96 0.79
N LYS A 269 6.42 18.38 -0.24
CA LYS A 269 5.97 19.35 -1.23
C LYS A 269 5.43 18.76 -2.53
N TYR A 270 5.68 17.48 -2.79
CA TYR A 270 5.20 16.77 -3.99
C TYR A 270 4.90 15.31 -3.66
N TRP A 271 3.97 14.73 -4.41
CA TRP A 271 3.53 13.36 -4.25
C TRP A 271 3.76 12.56 -5.53
N HIS A 272 4.30 11.36 -5.37
CA HIS A 272 4.41 10.32 -6.38
C HIS A 272 3.46 9.14 -6.03
N GLU A 273 3.73 7.93 -6.52
CA GLU A 273 2.89 6.77 -6.27
C GLU A 273 2.83 6.31 -4.80
N HIS A 274 3.83 6.67 -3.96
CA HIS A 274 3.71 6.44 -2.52
C HIS A 274 2.87 7.56 -1.91
N ILE A 275 1.60 7.29 -1.70
CA ILE A 275 0.62 8.27 -1.20
C ILE A 275 0.40 8.19 0.31
N ASN A 276 1.05 7.23 0.99
CA ASN A 276 1.04 7.08 2.44
C ASN A 276 2.46 6.88 2.95
N PHE A 277 2.89 7.73 3.87
CA PHE A 277 4.18 7.69 4.55
C PHE A 277 3.95 7.28 5.99
N PHE A 278 4.19 6.02 6.29
CA PHE A 278 3.88 5.41 7.57
C PHE A 278 4.88 5.78 8.67
N THR A 279 4.36 5.83 9.90
CA THR A 279 5.12 5.72 11.16
C THR A 279 4.81 4.38 11.81
N GLN A 280 5.58 3.98 12.82
CA GLN A 280 5.26 2.80 13.62
C GLN A 280 3.85 2.92 14.24
N ASP A 281 3.53 4.07 14.83
CA ASP A 281 2.24 4.33 15.47
C ASP A 281 1.08 4.26 14.47
N SER A 282 1.27 4.75 13.24
CA SER A 282 0.22 4.70 12.22
C SER A 282 -0.05 3.29 11.72
N LEU A 283 1.00 2.44 11.60
CA LEU A 283 0.83 1.02 11.27
C LEU A 283 0.13 0.27 12.40
N LEU A 284 0.54 0.48 13.64
CA LEU A 284 -0.11 -0.16 14.80
C LEU A 284 -1.58 0.23 14.90
N ALA A 285 -1.91 1.52 14.73
CA ALA A 285 -3.28 2.01 14.76
C ALA A 285 -4.14 1.42 13.60
N LEU A 286 -3.55 1.23 12.43
CA LEU A 286 -4.20 0.56 11.30
C LEU A 286 -4.50 -0.91 11.62
N LEU A 287 -3.53 -1.65 12.14
CA LEU A 287 -3.67 -3.07 12.48
C LEU A 287 -4.73 -3.28 13.56
N GLU A 288 -4.67 -2.50 14.65
CA GLU A 288 -5.63 -2.58 15.74
C GLU A 288 -7.06 -2.36 15.24
N ARG A 289 -7.26 -1.37 14.38
CA ARG A 289 -8.56 -1.06 13.78
C ARG A 289 -9.07 -2.19 12.86
N CYS A 290 -8.18 -2.91 12.23
CA CYS A 290 -8.51 -4.07 11.38
C CYS A 290 -8.59 -5.40 12.16
N GLY A 291 -8.52 -5.38 13.50
CA GLY A 291 -8.62 -6.57 14.33
C GLY A 291 -7.35 -7.44 14.34
N LEU A 292 -6.21 -6.84 14.08
CA LEU A 292 -4.90 -7.49 14.11
C LEU A 292 -4.07 -6.99 15.30
N ARG A 293 -3.17 -7.83 15.78
CA ARG A 293 -2.17 -7.48 16.80
C ARG A 293 -0.77 -7.70 16.27
N ALA A 294 0.14 -6.79 16.63
CA ALA A 294 1.55 -6.95 16.34
C ALA A 294 2.16 -8.10 17.17
N LEU A 295 2.93 -8.95 16.53
CA LEU A 295 3.79 -9.96 17.14
C LEU A 295 5.21 -9.43 17.33
N GLY A 296 5.68 -8.64 16.38
CA GLY A 296 6.97 -7.94 16.41
C GLY A 296 7.07 -6.91 15.31
N MET A 297 7.96 -5.93 15.52
CA MET A 297 8.23 -4.86 14.56
C MET A 297 9.72 -4.53 14.57
N GLN A 298 10.27 -4.18 13.42
CA GLN A 298 11.64 -3.71 13.29
C GLN A 298 11.78 -2.71 12.14
N SER A 299 12.88 -1.95 12.15
CA SER A 299 13.33 -1.18 10.99
C SER A 299 14.54 -1.89 10.40
N ILE A 300 14.49 -2.19 9.11
CA ILE A 300 15.57 -2.86 8.38
C ILE A 300 16.23 -1.83 7.48
N GLU A 301 17.56 -1.74 7.55
CA GLU A 301 18.33 -1.05 6.53
C GLU A 301 18.56 -1.98 5.35
N ALA A 302 18.17 -1.53 4.16
CA ALA A 302 18.39 -2.16 2.88
C ALA A 302 19.33 -1.32 2.04
N GLU A 303 20.03 -1.96 1.11
CA GLU A 303 20.95 -1.31 0.18
C GLU A 303 20.80 -1.86 -1.24
N GLY A 304 21.12 -1.04 -2.23
CA GLY A 304 21.12 -1.43 -3.64
C GLY A 304 21.52 -0.26 -4.54
N GLY A 305 22.28 -0.56 -5.59
CA GLY A 305 22.73 0.47 -6.53
C GLY A 305 23.51 1.63 -5.90
N GLY A 306 24.25 1.38 -4.79
CA GLY A 306 24.99 2.39 -4.05
C GLY A 306 24.12 3.34 -3.22
N LYS A 307 22.86 2.99 -2.97
CA LYS A 307 21.93 3.73 -2.12
C LYS A 307 21.49 2.88 -0.94
N HIS A 308 21.23 3.56 0.17
CA HIS A 308 20.65 2.97 1.38
C HIS A 308 19.22 3.50 1.56
N TRP A 309 18.33 2.64 2.01
CA TRP A 309 16.97 3.01 2.43
C TRP A 309 16.55 2.17 3.62
N HIS A 310 15.47 2.56 4.26
CA HIS A 310 14.95 1.86 5.43
C HIS A 310 13.53 1.38 5.16
N ILE A 311 13.18 0.29 5.79
CA ILE A 311 11.86 -0.35 5.72
C ILE A 311 11.34 -0.56 7.13
N LEU A 312 10.05 -0.30 7.33
CA LEU A 312 9.31 -0.76 8.50
C LEU A 312 8.75 -2.14 8.19
N SER A 313 9.10 -3.10 9.02
CA SER A 313 8.66 -4.49 8.93
C SER A 313 7.88 -4.86 10.17
N ILE A 314 6.69 -5.46 10.00
CA ILE A 314 5.85 -5.89 11.10
C ILE A 314 5.30 -7.30 10.82
N ALA A 315 5.40 -8.19 11.81
CA ALA A 315 4.68 -9.45 11.84
C ALA A 315 3.45 -9.29 12.74
N CYS A 316 2.28 -9.72 12.27
CA CYS A 316 1.04 -9.61 13.02
C CYS A 316 0.15 -10.85 12.84
N SER A 317 -0.83 -11.01 13.73
CA SER A 317 -1.83 -12.08 13.69
C SER A 317 -3.21 -11.53 14.03
N LEU A 318 -4.25 -12.32 13.81
CA LEU A 318 -5.58 -11.97 14.28
C LEU A 318 -5.56 -11.74 15.81
N GLN A 319 -6.32 -10.74 16.26
CA GLN A 319 -6.57 -10.59 17.70
C GLN A 319 -7.40 -11.77 18.18
N PRO A 320 -7.06 -12.38 19.34
CA PRO A 320 -7.93 -13.39 19.91
C PRO A 320 -9.30 -12.76 20.21
N PRO A 321 -10.40 -13.53 20.08
CA PRO A 321 -11.71 -13.04 20.44
C PRO A 321 -11.69 -12.57 21.90
N ASN A 322 -12.31 -11.42 22.19
CA ASN A 322 -12.41 -10.86 23.53
C ASN A 322 -13.23 -11.85 24.41
N VAL A 323 -12.57 -12.52 25.33
CA VAL A 323 -13.19 -13.54 26.23
C VAL A 323 -14.21 -12.91 27.20
N ASN A 324 -14.23 -11.57 27.33
CA ASN A 324 -15.09 -10.87 28.30
C ASN A 324 -16.55 -10.67 27.85
N THR A 325 -16.92 -11.01 26.60
CA THR A 325 -18.32 -10.84 26.14
C THR A 325 -19.18 -12.10 26.28
N LEU A 326 -18.63 -13.23 26.77
CA LEU A 326 -19.41 -14.45 26.97
C LEU A 326 -19.96 -14.63 28.41
N ALA A 327 -19.61 -13.74 29.33
CA ALA A 327 -20.06 -13.84 30.72
C ALA A 327 -21.44 -13.20 31.02
N ASP A 328 -21.92 -12.30 30.14
CA ASP A 328 -23.16 -11.54 30.39
C ASP A 328 -24.41 -12.10 29.67
N SER A 329 -24.32 -13.21 28.97
CA SER A 329 -25.49 -13.87 28.34
C SER A 329 -26.01 -15.09 29.05
N ALA A 330 -25.54 -15.36 30.28
CA ALA A 330 -25.97 -16.50 31.12
C ALA A 330 -26.44 -16.05 32.53
N SER A 331 -27.24 -14.98 32.58
CA SER A 331 -27.98 -14.63 33.82
C SER A 331 -29.41 -14.22 33.50
#